data_d661bf7fda60e82906addd8d0c87b283
#
_entry.id   d661bf7fda60e82906addd8d0c87b283
#
_cell.length_a   1.000
_cell.length_b   1.000
_cell.length_c   1.000
_cell.angle_alpha   90.00
_cell.angle_beta   90.00
_cell.angle_gamma   90.00
#
_symmetry.space_group_name_H-M   'P 1'
#
loop_
_entity.id
_entity.type
_entity.pdbx_description
1 polymer ?
#
loop_
_entity_poly.entity_id
_entity_poly.type
_entity_poly.pdbx_seq_one_letter_code
_entity_poly.pdbx_strand_id
1 'polypeptide(L)'
;TNYITSYHNLLLEDAKMSEMSGGPPISIAINEGIQDTQYKTIMLSLALVLATMILIFRSFKFGIVTFLPILIVVLWYPATVHNGGTNLNIFTAMVGTIIIGIGIDNSIQITERVREEGTNPEGIEIAVENTGQSVVEATFTTMGGILAGVLIAVFSSQFVGLKNFFMLIIILILFSLLLAVFALPSFYHGLYHLRKNYEEKFKNLKTTLKQRP
;
A
#
# COMPACT_ATOMS: atom_id res chain seq x y z
N THR A 1 26.89 -5.25 38.53
CA THR A 1 26.68 -3.80 38.31
C THR A 1 27.80 -2.97 38.96
N ASN A 2 28.27 -3.34 40.14
CA ASN A 2 29.28 -2.59 40.89
C ASN A 2 30.70 -2.63 40.28
N TYR A 3 31.06 -3.68 39.54
CA TYR A 3 32.37 -3.79 38.90
C TYR A 3 32.51 -2.81 37.71
N ILE A 4 31.46 -2.62 36.95
CA ILE A 4 31.45 -1.70 35.78
C ILE A 4 31.58 -0.24 36.25
N THR A 5 30.89 0.12 37.34
CA THR A 5 30.97 1.48 37.91
C THR A 5 32.34 1.78 38.52
N SER A 6 33.00 0.77 39.09
CA SER A 6 34.34 0.91 39.68
C SER A 6 35.43 1.09 38.62
N TYR A 7 35.34 0.36 37.48
CA TYR A 7 36.24 0.60 36.34
C TYR A 7 35.97 1.93 35.62
N HIS A 8 34.71 2.38 35.61
CA HIS A 8 34.31 3.67 35.07
C HIS A 8 34.99 4.83 35.81
N ASN A 9 35.05 4.78 37.14
CA ASN A 9 35.67 5.83 37.95
C ASN A 9 37.21 5.85 37.88
N LEU A 10 37.84 4.75 37.48
CA LEU A 10 39.28 4.63 37.32
C LEU A 10 39.81 5.16 35.97
N LEU A 11 38.97 5.28 34.99
CA LEU A 11 39.34 5.70 33.61
C LEU A 11 38.96 7.13 33.30
N LEU A 12 38.36 7.88 34.24
CA LEU A 12 37.66 9.13 33.93
C LEU A 12 38.42 10.42 34.28
N GLU A 13 39.72 10.39 34.58
CA GLU A 13 40.39 11.70 34.68
C GLU A 13 40.80 12.31 33.35
N ASP A 14 40.90 11.53 32.23
CA ASP A 14 41.28 12.11 30.94
C ASP A 14 40.72 11.42 29.66
N ALA A 15 39.86 10.42 29.78
CA ALA A 15 39.30 9.75 28.62
C ALA A 15 37.82 10.11 28.41
N LYS A 16 37.50 10.91 27.39
CA LYS A 16 36.15 10.96 26.83
C LYS A 16 35.73 9.55 26.47
N MET A 17 34.75 8.99 27.20
CA MET A 17 34.17 7.71 26.79
C MET A 17 33.65 7.87 25.36
N SER A 18 34.20 7.10 24.44
CA SER A 18 33.57 6.94 23.13
C SER A 18 32.15 6.43 23.36
N GLU A 19 31.21 7.01 22.65
CA GLU A 19 29.83 6.52 22.65
C GLU A 19 29.80 5.01 22.53
N MET A 20 28.97 4.35 23.33
CA MET A 20 28.89 2.88 23.38
C MET A 20 28.78 2.32 21.97
N SER A 21 29.89 1.81 21.46
CA SER A 21 29.99 1.16 20.18
C SER A 21 29.71 -0.32 20.36
N GLY A 22 28.58 -0.78 19.83
CA GLY A 22 28.18 -2.19 19.90
C GLY A 22 26.83 -2.43 19.19
N GLY A 23 26.48 -3.70 18.97
CA GLY A 23 25.26 -4.09 18.26
C GLY A 23 23.97 -3.42 18.73
N PRO A 24 23.67 -3.35 20.06
CA PRO A 24 22.43 -2.74 20.54
C PRO A 24 22.24 -1.25 20.21
N PRO A 25 23.20 -0.34 20.44
CA PRO A 25 23.02 1.07 20.10
C PRO A 25 22.97 1.31 18.59
N ILE A 26 23.68 0.54 17.80
CA ILE A 26 23.62 0.61 16.34
C ILE A 26 22.24 0.19 15.84
N SER A 27 21.65 -0.87 16.38
CA SER A 27 20.32 -1.34 15.99
C SER A 27 19.22 -0.35 16.36
N ILE A 28 19.34 0.37 17.49
CA ILE A 28 18.39 1.41 17.91
C ILE A 28 18.50 2.61 16.95
N ALA A 29 19.70 3.09 16.67
CA ALA A 29 19.91 4.22 15.76
C ALA A 29 19.43 3.91 14.33
N ILE A 30 19.64 2.68 13.85
CA ILE A 30 19.13 2.21 12.56
C ILE A 30 17.60 2.20 12.61
N ASN A 31 16.98 1.72 13.66
CA ASN A 31 15.52 1.61 13.77
C ASN A 31 14.83 2.99 13.81
N GLU A 32 15.40 3.96 14.51
CA GLU A 32 14.92 5.36 14.51
C GLU A 32 15.07 6.00 13.13
N GLY A 33 16.21 5.83 12.47
CA GLY A 33 16.45 6.32 11.12
C GLY A 33 15.51 5.69 10.08
N ILE A 34 15.16 4.41 10.22
CA ILE A 34 14.20 3.71 9.36
C ILE A 34 12.81 4.32 9.51
N GLN A 35 12.33 4.55 10.72
CA GLN A 35 10.98 5.08 10.95
C GLN A 35 10.79 6.46 10.31
N ASP A 36 11.72 7.39 10.51
CA ASP A 36 11.64 8.73 9.94
C ASP A 36 11.72 8.72 8.40
N THR A 37 12.59 7.86 7.84
CA THR A 37 12.76 7.73 6.39
C THR A 37 11.58 7.01 5.74
N GLN A 38 10.97 6.02 6.42
CA GLN A 38 9.87 5.22 5.89
C GLN A 38 8.65 6.07 5.53
N TYR A 39 8.22 6.97 6.41
CA TYR A 39 7.09 7.85 6.13
C TYR A 39 7.34 8.75 4.92
N LYS A 40 8.52 9.33 4.83
CA LYS A 40 8.92 10.18 3.71
C LYS A 40 8.92 9.40 2.39
N THR A 41 9.46 8.18 2.42
CA THR A 41 9.54 7.31 1.24
C THR A 41 8.15 6.84 0.79
N ILE A 42 7.27 6.44 1.71
CA ILE A 42 5.89 6.04 1.40
C ILE A 42 5.13 7.23 0.80
N MET A 43 5.21 8.42 1.39
CA MET A 43 4.54 9.61 0.87
C MET A 43 5.03 9.99 -0.53
N LEU A 44 6.34 9.94 -0.75
CA LEU A 44 6.93 10.19 -2.07
C LEU A 44 6.47 9.14 -3.08
N SER A 45 6.48 7.85 -2.71
CA SER A 45 6.02 6.77 -3.58
C SER A 45 4.53 6.91 -3.95
N LEU A 46 3.67 7.25 -2.99
CA LEU A 46 2.25 7.51 -3.24
C LEU A 46 2.05 8.69 -4.19
N ALA A 47 2.80 9.78 -4.00
CA ALA A 47 2.72 10.95 -4.87
C ALA A 47 3.17 10.62 -6.31
N LEU A 48 4.27 9.88 -6.47
CA LEU A 48 4.76 9.45 -7.77
C LEU A 48 3.80 8.49 -8.47
N VAL A 49 3.24 7.52 -7.74
CA VAL A 49 2.26 6.58 -8.29
C VAL A 49 0.98 7.31 -8.70
N LEU A 50 0.46 8.24 -7.88
CA LEU A 50 -0.70 9.03 -8.26
C LEU A 50 -0.43 9.89 -9.51
N ALA A 51 0.72 10.54 -9.58
CA ALA A 51 1.13 11.30 -10.77
C ALA A 51 1.20 10.42 -12.01
N THR A 52 1.80 9.23 -11.89
CA THR A 52 1.90 8.24 -12.96
C THR A 52 0.52 7.78 -13.42
N MET A 53 -0.42 7.51 -12.49
CA MET A 53 -1.80 7.12 -12.83
C MET A 53 -2.53 8.21 -13.60
N ILE A 54 -2.40 9.46 -13.17
CA ILE A 54 -3.00 10.60 -13.87
C ILE A 54 -2.43 10.74 -15.28
N LEU A 55 -1.12 10.53 -15.45
CA LEU A 55 -0.45 10.57 -16.76
C LEU A 55 -0.91 9.43 -17.68
N ILE A 56 -0.94 8.18 -17.19
CA ILE A 56 -1.35 6.99 -17.95
C ILE A 56 -2.79 7.13 -18.41
N PHE A 57 -3.70 7.42 -17.49
CA PHE A 57 -5.11 7.54 -17.83
C PHE A 57 -5.48 8.88 -18.50
N ARG A 58 -4.58 9.86 -18.49
CA ARG A 58 -4.83 11.24 -18.97
C ARG A 58 -6.13 11.82 -18.41
N SER A 59 -6.49 11.44 -17.20
CA SER A 59 -7.73 11.81 -16.53
C SER A 59 -7.56 11.78 -15.01
N PHE A 60 -7.80 12.90 -14.35
CA PHE A 60 -7.79 12.98 -12.89
C PHE A 60 -8.79 12.04 -12.22
N LYS A 61 -9.98 11.85 -12.84
CA LYS A 61 -11.04 11.00 -12.28
C LYS A 61 -10.59 9.54 -12.23
N PHE A 62 -10.12 8.99 -13.36
CA PHE A 62 -9.65 7.62 -13.43
C PHE A 62 -8.41 7.42 -12.57
N GLY A 63 -7.45 8.35 -12.61
CA GLY A 63 -6.24 8.27 -11.79
C GLY A 63 -6.51 8.20 -10.29
N ILE A 64 -7.38 9.08 -9.77
CA ILE A 64 -7.73 9.09 -8.35
C ILE A 64 -8.50 7.82 -7.96
N VAL A 65 -9.48 7.39 -8.75
CA VAL A 65 -10.28 6.20 -8.42
C VAL A 65 -9.42 4.94 -8.41
N THR A 66 -8.54 4.79 -9.39
CA THR A 66 -7.58 3.66 -9.46
C THR A 66 -6.61 3.65 -8.27
N PHE A 67 -6.27 4.83 -7.75
CA PHE A 67 -5.36 4.99 -6.63
C PHE A 67 -6.00 4.66 -5.27
N LEU A 68 -7.33 4.76 -5.12
CA LEU A 68 -8.02 4.56 -3.84
C LEU A 68 -7.75 3.20 -3.18
N PRO A 69 -7.81 2.05 -3.88
CA PRO A 69 -7.54 0.75 -3.27
C PRO A 69 -6.15 0.69 -2.63
N ILE A 70 -5.11 1.13 -3.33
CA ILE A 70 -3.74 1.08 -2.79
C ILE A 70 -3.56 2.06 -1.61
N LEU A 71 -4.22 3.21 -1.65
CA LEU A 71 -4.22 4.13 -0.51
C LEU A 71 -4.78 3.45 0.75
N ILE A 72 -5.88 2.72 0.62
CA ILE A 72 -6.49 1.97 1.74
C ILE A 72 -5.52 0.89 2.24
N VAL A 73 -4.86 0.14 1.33
CA VAL A 73 -3.86 -0.88 1.71
C VAL A 73 -2.71 -0.25 2.50
N VAL A 74 -2.19 0.88 2.03
CA VAL A 74 -1.07 1.57 2.69
C VAL A 74 -1.47 2.14 4.05
N LEU A 75 -2.69 2.65 4.20
CA LEU A 75 -3.22 3.08 5.49
C LEU A 75 -3.43 1.91 6.46
N TRP A 76 -3.74 0.72 5.94
CA TRP A 76 -3.90 -0.50 6.74
C TRP A 76 -2.56 -1.17 7.10
N TYR A 77 -1.50 -0.89 6.36
CA TYR A 77 -0.18 -1.50 6.56
C TYR A 77 0.35 -1.39 8.00
N PRO A 78 0.33 -0.22 8.70
CA PRO A 78 0.79 -0.13 10.09
C PRO A 78 0.00 -1.04 11.05
N ALA A 79 -1.31 -1.19 10.81
CA ALA A 79 -2.16 -2.08 11.60
C ALA A 79 -1.79 -3.57 11.39
N THR A 80 -1.45 -3.97 10.17
CA THR A 80 -1.00 -5.35 9.88
C THR A 80 0.33 -5.66 10.52
N VAL A 81 1.28 -4.72 10.53
CA VAL A 81 2.57 -4.86 11.20
C VAL A 81 2.38 -5.01 12.72
N HIS A 82 1.55 -4.15 13.32
CA HIS A 82 1.28 -4.17 14.76
C HIS A 82 0.59 -5.48 15.20
N ASN A 83 -0.50 -5.86 14.52
CA ASN A 83 -1.26 -7.07 14.84
C ASN A 83 -0.50 -8.37 14.54
N GLY A 84 0.41 -8.34 13.56
CA GLY A 84 1.27 -9.47 13.22
C GLY A 84 2.38 -9.75 14.23
N GLY A 85 2.48 -8.95 15.30
CA GLY A 85 3.54 -9.09 16.32
C GLY A 85 4.96 -8.92 15.75
N THR A 86 5.07 -8.26 14.60
CA THR A 86 6.36 -8.03 13.93
C THR A 86 6.90 -6.67 14.33
N ASN A 87 8.14 -6.66 14.83
CA ASN A 87 8.83 -5.42 15.09
C ASN A 87 9.18 -4.72 13.78
N LEU A 88 9.10 -3.38 13.76
CA LEU A 88 9.62 -2.57 12.65
C LEU A 88 11.11 -2.85 12.52
N ASN A 89 11.50 -3.39 11.38
CA ASN A 89 12.88 -3.64 10.99
C ASN A 89 13.06 -3.24 9.52
N ILE A 90 14.27 -3.31 9.01
CA ILE A 90 14.58 -2.93 7.63
C ILE A 90 13.72 -3.69 6.60
N PHE A 91 13.43 -4.97 6.84
CA PHE A 91 12.62 -5.78 5.93
C PHE A 91 11.15 -5.35 5.94
N THR A 92 10.56 -5.16 7.12
CA THR A 92 9.17 -4.70 7.23
C THR A 92 9.01 -3.29 6.70
N ALA A 93 9.99 -2.40 6.86
CA ALA A 93 9.96 -1.06 6.30
C ALA A 93 9.90 -1.06 4.77
N MET A 94 10.63 -1.97 4.11
CA MET A 94 10.60 -2.09 2.64
C MET A 94 9.24 -2.57 2.10
N VAL A 95 8.46 -3.32 2.88
CA VAL A 95 7.14 -3.81 2.45
C VAL A 95 6.21 -2.68 2.05
N GLY A 96 6.23 -1.57 2.79
CA GLY A 96 5.38 -0.41 2.51
C GLY A 96 5.56 0.16 1.10
N THR A 97 6.78 0.21 0.59
CA THR A 97 7.05 0.69 -0.77
C THR A 97 6.82 -0.37 -1.84
N ILE A 98 7.15 -1.62 -1.54
CA ILE A 98 6.94 -2.75 -2.45
C ILE A 98 5.45 -2.96 -2.73
N ILE A 99 4.60 -2.90 -1.71
CA ILE A 99 3.16 -3.11 -1.86
C ILE A 99 2.48 -2.01 -2.68
N ILE A 100 3.02 -0.79 -2.67
CA ILE A 100 2.53 0.30 -3.53
C ILE A 100 2.73 -0.07 -5.01
N GLY A 101 3.90 -0.60 -5.38
CA GLY A 101 4.20 -1.00 -6.74
C GLY A 101 3.39 -2.21 -7.21
N ILE A 102 3.37 -3.31 -6.43
CA ILE A 102 2.68 -4.55 -6.81
C ILE A 102 1.16 -4.40 -6.68
N GLY A 103 0.70 -3.71 -5.64
CA GLY A 103 -0.74 -3.62 -5.34
C GLY A 103 -1.53 -2.75 -6.31
N ILE A 104 -0.89 -1.78 -6.97
CA ILE A 104 -1.58 -0.90 -7.91
C ILE A 104 -1.93 -1.60 -9.24
N ASP A 105 -1.17 -2.63 -9.64
CA ASP A 105 -1.33 -3.30 -10.92
C ASP A 105 -2.73 -3.91 -11.08
N ASN A 106 -3.29 -4.51 -10.03
CA ASN A 106 -4.65 -5.05 -10.04
C ASN A 106 -5.70 -3.96 -10.32
N SER A 107 -5.52 -2.78 -9.73
CA SER A 107 -6.43 -1.64 -9.92
C SER A 107 -6.31 -1.05 -11.32
N ILE A 108 -5.10 -1.02 -11.90
CA ILE A 108 -4.86 -0.53 -13.27
C ILE A 108 -5.62 -1.39 -14.27
N GLN A 109 -5.46 -2.72 -14.22
CA GLN A 109 -6.08 -3.66 -15.16
C GLN A 109 -7.60 -3.54 -15.15
N ILE A 110 -8.23 -3.49 -13.98
CA ILE A 110 -9.68 -3.33 -13.86
C ILE A 110 -10.12 -1.95 -14.37
N THR A 111 -9.38 -0.88 -14.04
CA THR A 111 -9.71 0.47 -14.50
C THR A 111 -9.60 0.63 -16.01
N GLU A 112 -8.58 0.05 -16.64
CA GLU A 112 -8.45 0.06 -18.10
C GLU A 112 -9.66 -0.60 -18.74
N ARG A 113 -10.08 -1.74 -18.21
CA ARG A 113 -11.26 -2.43 -18.74
C ARG A 113 -12.56 -1.64 -18.54
N VAL A 114 -12.76 -1.07 -17.35
CA VAL A 114 -13.92 -0.17 -17.12
C VAL A 114 -13.90 1.04 -18.06
N ARG A 115 -12.72 1.54 -18.44
CA ARG A 115 -12.60 2.63 -19.40
C ARG A 115 -12.97 2.20 -20.82
N GLU A 116 -12.65 0.97 -21.21
CA GLU A 116 -12.99 0.39 -22.50
C GLU A 116 -14.48 0.08 -22.64
N GLU A 117 -15.07 -0.59 -21.64
CA GLU A 117 -16.46 -1.04 -21.65
C GLU A 117 -17.45 0.09 -21.27
N GLY A 118 -16.96 1.13 -20.61
CA GLY A 118 -17.77 2.26 -20.17
C GLY A 118 -18.01 2.31 -18.68
N THR A 119 -18.31 3.52 -18.17
CA THR A 119 -18.51 3.77 -16.73
C THR A 119 -19.99 3.63 -16.31
N ASN A 120 -20.87 3.12 -17.15
CA ASN A 120 -22.23 2.72 -16.79
C ASN A 120 -22.23 1.39 -16.01
N PRO A 121 -23.28 1.08 -15.24
CA PRO A 121 -23.34 -0.13 -14.44
C PRO A 121 -23.06 -1.42 -15.23
N GLU A 122 -23.61 -1.55 -16.42
CA GLU A 122 -23.42 -2.69 -17.30
C GLU A 122 -21.95 -2.83 -17.77
N GLY A 123 -21.31 -1.72 -18.18
CA GLY A 123 -19.90 -1.72 -18.57
C GLY A 123 -18.95 -2.05 -17.40
N ILE A 124 -19.28 -1.62 -16.18
CA ILE A 124 -18.51 -1.96 -14.99
C ILE A 124 -18.60 -3.46 -14.70
N GLU A 125 -19.81 -4.05 -14.81
CA GLU A 125 -20.04 -5.49 -14.61
C GLU A 125 -19.26 -6.33 -15.62
N ILE A 126 -19.36 -6.00 -16.90
CA ILE A 126 -18.62 -6.66 -18.00
C ILE A 126 -17.09 -6.54 -17.77
N ALA A 127 -16.62 -5.37 -17.35
CA ALA A 127 -15.20 -5.16 -17.07
C ALA A 127 -14.69 -6.08 -15.97
N VAL A 128 -15.45 -6.22 -14.87
CA VAL A 128 -15.07 -7.09 -13.74
C VAL A 128 -15.17 -8.57 -14.13
N GLU A 129 -16.21 -8.96 -14.84
CA GLU A 129 -16.40 -10.35 -15.28
C GLU A 129 -15.24 -10.80 -16.20
N ASN A 130 -14.88 -9.99 -17.20
CA ASN A 130 -13.86 -10.34 -18.19
C ASN A 130 -12.42 -10.22 -17.65
N THR A 131 -12.15 -9.30 -16.72
CA THR A 131 -10.78 -9.02 -16.26
C THR A 131 -10.53 -9.58 -14.87
N GLY A 132 -11.56 -9.73 -14.04
CA GLY A 132 -11.43 -10.16 -12.66
C GLY A 132 -10.75 -11.51 -12.53
N GLN A 133 -11.08 -12.48 -13.39
CA GLN A 133 -10.44 -13.80 -13.39
C GLN A 133 -8.94 -13.69 -13.67
N SER A 134 -8.54 -12.96 -14.71
CA SER A 134 -7.12 -12.77 -15.06
C SER A 134 -6.33 -12.09 -13.96
N VAL A 135 -6.93 -11.08 -13.30
CA VAL A 135 -6.31 -10.38 -12.15
C VAL A 135 -6.11 -11.31 -10.96
N VAL A 136 -7.10 -12.17 -10.68
CA VAL A 136 -7.02 -13.19 -9.63
C VAL A 136 -5.91 -14.20 -9.95
N GLU A 137 -5.88 -14.75 -11.15
CA GLU A 137 -4.86 -15.72 -11.60
C GLU A 137 -3.44 -15.13 -11.52
N ALA A 138 -3.24 -13.91 -12.01
CA ALA A 138 -1.96 -13.21 -11.93
C ALA A 138 -1.51 -12.98 -10.47
N THR A 139 -2.44 -12.58 -9.61
CA THR A 139 -2.16 -12.37 -8.18
C THR A 139 -1.78 -13.69 -7.49
N PHE A 140 -2.51 -14.77 -7.73
CA PHE A 140 -2.17 -16.10 -7.18
C PHE A 140 -0.82 -16.61 -7.68
N THR A 141 -0.47 -16.36 -8.93
CA THR A 141 0.85 -16.71 -9.48
C THR A 141 1.96 -15.93 -8.74
N THR A 142 1.77 -14.63 -8.53
CA THR A 142 2.71 -13.79 -7.77
C THR A 142 2.84 -14.28 -6.32
N MET A 143 1.72 -14.58 -5.66
CA MET A 143 1.72 -15.14 -4.30
C MET A 143 2.43 -16.49 -4.24
N GLY A 144 2.27 -17.35 -5.25
CA GLY A 144 2.97 -18.64 -5.36
C GLY A 144 4.49 -18.46 -5.39
N GLY A 145 4.99 -17.48 -6.16
CA GLY A 145 6.41 -17.12 -6.17
C GLY A 145 6.93 -16.64 -4.81
N ILE A 146 6.16 -15.78 -4.12
CA ILE A 146 6.53 -15.28 -2.79
C ILE A 146 6.44 -16.40 -1.74
N LEU A 147 5.49 -17.32 -1.85
CA LEU A 147 5.36 -18.48 -0.96
C LEU A 147 6.60 -19.38 -1.00
N ALA A 148 7.25 -19.53 -2.15
CA ALA A 148 8.53 -20.24 -2.22
C ALA A 148 9.60 -19.57 -1.33
N GLY A 149 9.63 -18.23 -1.29
CA GLY A 149 10.49 -17.46 -0.37
C GLY A 149 10.15 -17.71 1.11
N VAL A 150 8.85 -17.81 1.44
CA VAL A 150 8.41 -18.19 2.82
C VAL A 150 8.93 -19.57 3.19
N LEU A 151 8.78 -20.55 2.29
CA LEU A 151 9.23 -21.93 2.54
C LEU A 151 10.74 -21.97 2.79
N ILE A 152 11.54 -21.31 1.97
CA ILE A 152 13.00 -21.22 2.17
C ILE A 152 13.32 -20.57 3.52
N ALA A 153 12.64 -19.48 3.88
CA ALA A 153 12.85 -18.77 5.15
C ALA A 153 12.47 -19.61 6.38
N VAL A 154 11.47 -20.49 6.25
CA VAL A 154 11.06 -21.43 7.31
C VAL A 154 12.09 -22.54 7.50
N PHE A 155 12.60 -23.10 6.40
CA PHE A 155 13.64 -24.15 6.48
C PHE A 155 15.00 -23.61 6.93
N SER A 156 15.28 -22.33 6.65
CA SER A 156 16.51 -21.64 7.08
C SER A 156 16.27 -20.92 8.41
N SER A 157 16.27 -21.62 9.52
CA SER A 157 15.93 -21.13 10.87
C SER A 157 16.66 -19.84 11.33
N GLN A 158 17.60 -19.33 10.54
CA GLN A 158 18.41 -18.14 10.82
C GLN A 158 17.74 -16.81 10.38
N PHE A 159 16.70 -16.84 9.54
CA PHE A 159 16.12 -15.64 8.92
C PHE A 159 14.65 -15.38 9.29
N VAL A 160 14.35 -15.29 10.58
CA VAL A 160 12.99 -15.00 11.08
C VAL A 160 12.41 -13.70 10.50
N GLY A 161 13.23 -12.67 10.34
CA GLY A 161 12.81 -11.40 9.73
C GLY A 161 12.36 -11.53 8.26
N LEU A 162 13.00 -12.41 7.50
CA LEU A 162 12.66 -12.66 6.10
C LEU A 162 11.33 -13.41 5.94
N LYS A 163 11.04 -14.35 6.86
CA LYS A 163 9.74 -15.02 6.91
C LYS A 163 8.60 -14.02 7.12
N ASN A 164 8.73 -13.15 8.12
CA ASN A 164 7.72 -12.14 8.42
C ASN A 164 7.55 -11.14 7.27
N PHE A 165 8.63 -10.76 6.59
CA PHE A 165 8.62 -9.93 5.39
C PHE A 165 7.74 -10.54 4.28
N PHE A 166 8.00 -11.79 3.89
CA PHE A 166 7.22 -12.45 2.84
C PHE A 166 5.75 -12.67 3.23
N MET A 167 5.48 -13.02 4.49
CA MET A 167 4.12 -13.19 4.99
C MET A 167 3.33 -11.88 4.95
N LEU A 168 3.93 -10.75 5.32
CA LEU A 168 3.30 -9.44 5.23
C LEU A 168 2.97 -9.08 3.78
N ILE A 169 3.87 -9.33 2.84
CA ILE A 169 3.62 -9.06 1.42
C ILE A 169 2.44 -9.88 0.93
N ILE A 170 2.37 -11.19 1.23
CA ILE A 170 1.26 -12.06 0.81
C ILE A 170 -0.08 -11.51 1.33
N ILE A 171 -0.16 -11.18 2.62
CA ILE A 171 -1.38 -10.63 3.24
C ILE A 171 -1.81 -9.33 2.57
N LEU A 172 -0.87 -8.43 2.32
CA LEU A 172 -1.18 -7.12 1.73
C LEU A 172 -1.53 -7.21 0.24
N ILE A 173 -0.90 -8.12 -0.52
CA ILE A 173 -1.27 -8.38 -1.93
C ILE A 173 -2.69 -8.96 -1.99
N LEU A 174 -3.03 -9.92 -1.12
CA LEU A 174 -4.37 -10.47 -1.05
C LEU A 174 -5.40 -9.39 -0.71
N PHE A 175 -5.08 -8.51 0.24
CA PHE A 175 -5.94 -7.40 0.60
C PHE A 175 -6.09 -6.39 -0.54
N SER A 176 -5.01 -6.09 -1.27
CA SER A 176 -5.04 -5.26 -2.47
C SER A 176 -5.93 -5.86 -3.57
N LEU A 177 -5.83 -7.18 -3.80
CA LEU A 177 -6.68 -7.90 -4.75
C LEU A 177 -8.15 -7.75 -4.38
N LEU A 178 -8.51 -7.99 -3.11
CA LEU A 178 -9.89 -7.86 -2.64
C LEU A 178 -10.44 -6.45 -2.84
N LEU A 179 -9.63 -5.43 -2.55
CA LEU A 179 -10.04 -4.04 -2.76
C LEU A 179 -10.16 -3.70 -4.25
N ALA A 180 -9.27 -4.21 -5.10
CA ALA A 180 -9.35 -3.97 -6.54
C ALA A 180 -10.60 -4.62 -7.15
N VAL A 181 -10.92 -5.86 -6.77
CA VAL A 181 -12.05 -6.61 -7.35
C VAL A 181 -13.39 -6.15 -6.80
N PHE A 182 -13.49 -5.80 -5.51
CA PHE A 182 -14.77 -5.46 -4.87
C PHE A 182 -14.96 -3.96 -4.65
N ALA A 183 -13.96 -3.26 -4.12
CA ALA A 183 -14.12 -1.86 -3.76
C ALA A 183 -14.04 -0.95 -5.00
N LEU A 184 -13.16 -1.23 -5.94
CA LEU A 184 -12.97 -0.39 -7.11
C LEU A 184 -14.24 -0.30 -7.99
N PRO A 185 -14.93 -1.39 -8.35
CA PRO A 185 -16.21 -1.33 -9.07
C PRO A 185 -17.29 -0.57 -8.29
N SER A 186 -17.33 -0.74 -6.96
CA SER A 186 -18.25 0.00 -6.09
C SER A 186 -18.01 1.51 -6.12
N PHE A 187 -16.74 1.95 -6.19
CA PHE A 187 -16.39 3.36 -6.35
C PHE A 187 -16.85 3.91 -7.70
N TYR A 188 -16.66 3.16 -8.79
CA TYR A 188 -17.16 3.58 -10.12
C TYR A 188 -18.69 3.66 -10.16
N HIS A 189 -19.37 2.69 -9.56
CA HIS A 189 -20.84 2.70 -9.47
C HIS A 189 -21.35 3.91 -8.66
N GLY A 190 -20.71 4.21 -7.53
CA GLY A 190 -21.02 5.39 -6.73
C GLY A 190 -20.82 6.70 -7.51
N LEU A 191 -19.73 6.82 -8.25
CA LEU A 191 -19.46 8.00 -9.08
C LEU A 191 -20.48 8.16 -10.21
N TYR A 192 -20.93 7.06 -10.83
CA TYR A 192 -21.97 7.08 -11.84
C TYR A 192 -23.29 7.62 -11.28
N HIS A 193 -23.74 7.14 -10.11
CA HIS A 193 -24.95 7.61 -9.45
C HIS A 193 -24.86 9.09 -9.04
N LEU A 194 -23.74 9.52 -8.51
CA LEU A 194 -23.51 10.92 -8.17
C LEU A 194 -23.64 11.82 -9.41
N ARG A 195 -22.99 11.42 -10.52
CA ARG A 195 -23.05 12.16 -11.76
C ARG A 195 -24.49 12.26 -12.31
N LYS A 196 -25.23 11.17 -12.34
CA LYS A 196 -26.62 11.13 -12.80
C LYS A 196 -27.51 12.06 -11.98
N ASN A 197 -27.39 12.04 -10.65
CA ASN A 197 -28.15 12.91 -9.75
C ASN A 197 -27.82 14.40 -9.98
N TYR A 198 -26.56 14.74 -10.27
CA TYR A 198 -26.18 16.12 -10.62
C TYR A 198 -26.78 16.55 -11.96
N GLU A 199 -26.74 15.71 -12.98
CA GLU A 199 -27.31 16.00 -14.29
C GLU A 199 -28.85 16.22 -14.21
N GLU A 200 -29.55 15.39 -13.45
CA GLU A 200 -31.01 15.54 -13.21
C GLU A 200 -31.35 16.84 -12.45
N LYS A 201 -30.60 17.17 -11.41
CA LYS A 201 -30.77 18.45 -10.69
C LYS A 201 -30.56 19.65 -11.60
N PHE A 202 -29.53 19.62 -12.44
CA PHE A 202 -29.22 20.70 -13.36
C PHE A 202 -30.29 20.86 -14.46
N LYS A 203 -30.84 19.73 -14.92
CA LYS A 203 -31.94 19.72 -15.91
C LYS A 203 -33.21 20.30 -15.32
N ASN A 204 -33.56 19.93 -14.09
CA ASN A 204 -34.74 20.44 -13.38
C ASN A 204 -34.57 21.94 -13.08
N LEU A 205 -33.40 22.42 -12.69
CA LEU A 205 -33.11 23.86 -12.48
C LEU A 205 -33.28 24.66 -13.77
N LYS A 206 -32.77 24.17 -14.91
CA LYS A 206 -32.94 24.81 -16.22
C LYS A 206 -34.41 24.87 -16.63
N THR A 207 -35.17 23.83 -16.37
CA THR A 207 -36.61 23.80 -16.68
C THR A 207 -37.38 24.80 -15.84
N THR A 208 -37.10 24.91 -14.57
CA THR A 208 -37.71 25.86 -13.63
C THR A 208 -37.36 27.31 -13.97
N LEU A 209 -36.11 27.59 -14.39
CA LEU A 209 -35.69 28.93 -14.82
C LEU A 209 -36.34 29.36 -16.16
N LYS A 210 -36.64 28.41 -17.03
CA LYS A 210 -37.29 28.68 -18.32
C LYS A 210 -38.81 28.91 -18.21
N GLN A 211 -39.42 28.49 -17.09
CA GLN A 211 -40.84 28.68 -16.80
C GLN A 211 -41.15 29.92 -15.95
N ARG A 212 -40.15 30.71 -15.55
CA ARG A 212 -40.40 32.01 -14.91
C ARG A 212 -40.60 33.05 -16.04
N PRO A 213 -41.79 33.71 -16.09
CA PRO A 213 -42.10 34.73 -17.03
C PRO A 213 -41.21 35.97 -16.85
#